data_6e91745ae6adaf82e5a9b38d225c7f3f
#
_entry.id   6e91745ae6adaf82e5a9b38d225c7f3f
#
_cell.length_a   1.000
_cell.length_b   1.000
_cell.length_c   1.000
_cell.angle_alpha   90.00
_cell.angle_beta   90.00
_cell.angle_gamma   90.00
#
_symmetry.space_group_name_H-M   'P 1'
#
loop_
_entity.id
_entity.type
_entity.pdbx_description
1 polymer ?
#
loop_
_entity_poly.entity_id
_entity_poly.type
_entity_poly.pdbx_seq_one_letter_code
_entity_poly.pdbx_strand_id
1 'polypeptide(L)'
;MMTPEAPLDDNTLKGVTTTMKRVIVGTLALLMVISAIALADGVGAFSAFKNGIGARALAMGGAFVAVGDDATAMVWNPAGLAQLNDTRLGGMSTDLFGLGITHQFVGAVTTFANFGIGLGWERASVAGQVVDEEGEAGDAFTWTEQAILGTLATNIMDIGLAGANVKYYMADSGLGDTADGFGFDLGLLVNLGDIFAVGVTATDLAGTTISWAGGATDVVSGLYKAGMAMKLVDGMLILAADMDFDGTNLGDAHVGMEFNIIKELALRGGVVLTNSFQDYYFAVGAGINVAGLYVDAAYILEETLGNTLILSAEFSLGDLLGGGEEVGTE
;
A
#
# COMPACT_ATOMS: atom_id res chain seq x y z
N MET A 1 56.21 -12.55 -21.90
CA MET A 1 55.33 -13.71 -21.82
C MET A 1 54.17 -13.34 -20.87
N MET A 2 53.02 -13.02 -21.41
CA MET A 2 51.82 -12.81 -20.55
C MET A 2 51.27 -14.16 -20.16
N THR A 3 51.14 -14.39 -18.88
CA THR A 3 50.40 -15.56 -18.36
C THR A 3 48.93 -15.37 -18.67
N PRO A 4 48.22 -16.36 -19.23
CA PRO A 4 46.77 -16.25 -19.41
C PRO A 4 46.10 -16.15 -18.05
N GLU A 5 45.19 -15.16 -17.89
CA GLU A 5 44.35 -15.03 -16.71
C GLU A 5 43.50 -16.31 -16.57
N ALA A 6 43.43 -16.83 -15.36
CA ALA A 6 42.60 -18.00 -15.07
C ALA A 6 41.09 -17.62 -15.29
N PRO A 7 40.31 -18.52 -15.88
CA PRO A 7 38.89 -18.26 -16.04
C PRO A 7 38.22 -18.07 -14.66
N LEU A 8 37.29 -17.11 -14.57
CA LEU A 8 36.50 -16.86 -13.34
C LEU A 8 35.76 -18.14 -12.96
N ASP A 9 35.71 -18.44 -11.68
CA ASP A 9 35.00 -19.60 -11.16
C ASP A 9 33.47 -19.44 -11.34
N ASP A 10 32.74 -20.56 -11.33
CA ASP A 10 31.31 -20.63 -11.59
C ASP A 10 30.49 -19.83 -10.57
N ASN A 11 30.96 -19.72 -9.33
CA ASN A 11 30.34 -18.94 -8.25
C ASN A 11 30.50 -17.43 -8.47
N THR A 12 31.67 -17.00 -8.92
CA THR A 12 31.95 -15.59 -9.28
C THR A 12 31.05 -15.18 -10.46
N LEU A 13 30.93 -16.04 -11.49
CA LEU A 13 30.06 -15.77 -12.66
C LEU A 13 28.58 -15.69 -12.25
N LYS A 14 28.08 -16.57 -11.38
CA LYS A 14 26.71 -16.52 -10.84
C LYS A 14 26.48 -15.25 -10.01
N GLY A 15 27.43 -14.86 -9.17
CA GLY A 15 27.38 -13.63 -8.40
C GLY A 15 27.28 -12.38 -9.27
N VAL A 16 28.11 -12.26 -10.31
CA VAL A 16 28.09 -11.16 -11.28
C VAL A 16 26.76 -11.11 -12.03
N THR A 17 26.26 -12.28 -12.48
CA THR A 17 24.97 -12.36 -13.22
C THR A 17 23.81 -11.92 -12.33
N THR A 18 23.77 -12.34 -11.05
CA THR A 18 22.74 -11.93 -10.09
C THR A 18 22.79 -10.43 -9.81
N THR A 19 23.99 -9.86 -9.64
CA THR A 19 24.18 -8.42 -9.43
C THR A 19 23.73 -7.62 -10.64
N MET A 20 24.10 -8.04 -11.86
CA MET A 20 23.65 -7.38 -13.09
C MET A 20 22.12 -7.40 -13.23
N LYS A 21 21.48 -8.53 -12.94
CA LYS A 21 20.01 -8.64 -12.97
C LYS A 21 19.37 -7.67 -11.98
N ARG A 22 19.87 -7.57 -10.75
CA ARG A 22 19.38 -6.62 -9.71
C ARG A 22 19.52 -5.18 -10.16
N VAL A 23 20.66 -4.82 -10.77
CA VAL A 23 20.88 -3.48 -11.34
C VAL A 23 19.89 -3.19 -12.46
N ILE A 24 19.63 -4.15 -13.36
CA ILE A 24 18.66 -3.98 -14.46
C ILE A 24 17.25 -3.77 -13.89
N VAL A 25 16.81 -4.55 -12.90
CA VAL A 25 15.48 -4.37 -12.29
C VAL A 25 15.39 -3.03 -11.56
N GLY A 26 16.42 -2.66 -10.81
CA GLY A 26 16.48 -1.34 -10.16
C GLY A 26 16.43 -0.19 -11.18
N THR A 27 17.12 -0.33 -12.31
CA THR A 27 17.07 0.67 -13.40
C THR A 27 15.71 0.69 -14.08
N LEU A 28 15.08 -0.46 -14.32
CA LEU A 28 13.73 -0.53 -14.87
C LEU A 28 12.68 0.05 -13.90
N ALA A 29 12.81 -0.20 -12.61
CA ALA A 29 11.98 0.40 -11.58
C ALA A 29 12.14 1.94 -11.57
N LEU A 30 13.38 2.43 -11.63
CA LEU A 30 13.67 3.86 -11.72
C LEU A 30 13.11 4.47 -13.02
N LEU A 31 13.22 3.76 -14.15
CA LEU A 31 12.66 4.21 -15.43
C LEU A 31 11.13 4.21 -15.41
N MET A 32 10.47 3.25 -14.72
CA MET A 32 9.02 3.28 -14.50
C MET A 32 8.61 4.55 -13.74
N VAL A 33 9.28 4.86 -12.65
CA VAL A 33 9.02 6.10 -11.88
C VAL A 33 9.21 7.33 -12.76
N ILE A 34 10.29 7.41 -13.52
CA ILE A 34 10.59 8.56 -14.38
C ILE A 34 9.58 8.70 -15.53
N SER A 35 9.15 7.60 -16.15
CA SER A 35 8.16 7.64 -17.24
C SER A 35 6.74 7.91 -16.75
N ALA A 36 6.42 7.51 -15.54
CA ALA A 36 5.13 7.74 -14.89
C ALA A 36 4.90 9.22 -14.49
N ILE A 37 5.97 9.93 -14.15
CA ILE A 37 5.96 11.36 -13.80
C ILE A 37 5.33 12.24 -14.92
N ALA A 38 5.30 11.79 -16.16
CA ALA A 38 4.82 12.58 -17.29
C ALA A 38 3.30 12.52 -17.53
N LEU A 39 2.52 11.71 -16.78
CA LEU A 39 1.14 11.36 -17.15
C LEU A 39 0.05 11.70 -16.12
N ALA A 40 0.41 12.18 -14.92
CA ALA A 40 -0.58 12.48 -13.88
C ALA A 40 -0.90 13.99 -13.85
N ASP A 41 -2.17 14.34 -13.95
CA ASP A 41 -2.65 15.72 -13.82
C ASP A 41 -4.04 15.73 -13.15
N GLY A 42 -4.21 16.50 -12.05
CA GLY A 42 -5.51 16.87 -11.50
C GLY A 42 -5.85 16.40 -10.07
N VAL A 43 -6.73 17.16 -9.42
CA VAL A 43 -7.44 16.79 -8.17
C VAL A 43 -8.49 15.76 -8.54
N GLY A 44 -8.30 14.50 -8.10
CA GLY A 44 -9.10 13.38 -8.59
C GLY A 44 -10.27 12.98 -7.71
N ALA A 45 -11.21 12.26 -8.29
CA ALA A 45 -12.22 11.48 -7.59
C ALA A 45 -11.56 10.42 -6.67
N PHE A 46 -12.33 9.84 -5.76
CA PHE A 46 -11.87 8.80 -4.83
C PHE A 46 -10.70 9.22 -3.93
N SER A 47 -10.68 10.50 -3.54
CA SER A 47 -9.59 11.06 -2.73
C SER A 47 -9.47 10.41 -1.34
N ALA A 48 -10.56 9.87 -0.78
CA ALA A 48 -10.53 9.16 0.49
C ALA A 48 -9.63 7.92 0.45
N PHE A 49 -9.49 7.24 -0.71
CA PHE A 49 -8.66 6.05 -0.87
C PHE A 49 -7.15 6.37 -0.86
N LYS A 50 -6.77 7.62 -1.16
CA LYS A 50 -5.39 8.08 -1.06
C LYS A 50 -4.86 8.12 0.38
N ASN A 51 -5.74 8.13 1.38
CA ASN A 51 -5.33 8.05 2.79
C ASN A 51 -4.73 6.68 3.16
N GLY A 52 -4.92 5.66 2.31
CA GLY A 52 -4.42 4.31 2.52
C GLY A 52 -5.26 3.51 3.52
N ILE A 53 -4.87 2.28 3.75
CA ILE A 53 -5.58 1.30 4.58
C ILE A 53 -4.67 0.59 5.56
N GLY A 54 -5.29 0.04 6.64
CA GLY A 54 -4.59 -0.77 7.65
C GLY A 54 -3.94 0.07 8.74
N ALA A 55 -4.34 -0.17 9.99
CA ALA A 55 -3.82 0.56 11.14
C ALA A 55 -2.30 0.40 11.29
N ARG A 56 -1.75 -0.78 10.94
CA ARG A 56 -0.30 -1.03 10.98
C ARG A 56 0.46 -0.07 10.05
N ALA A 57 0.08 0.00 8.79
CA ALA A 57 0.74 0.85 7.79
C ALA A 57 0.55 2.33 8.12
N LEU A 58 -0.66 2.73 8.52
CA LEU A 58 -0.99 4.12 8.87
C LEU A 58 -0.29 4.58 10.16
N ALA A 59 -0.07 3.69 11.14
CA ALA A 59 0.75 3.99 12.32
C ALA A 59 2.23 4.24 11.99
N MET A 60 2.72 3.68 10.88
CA MET A 60 4.04 3.96 10.31
C MET A 60 4.05 5.18 9.37
N GLY A 61 3.01 6.04 9.44
CA GLY A 61 2.86 7.20 8.57
C GLY A 61 2.63 6.85 7.09
N GLY A 62 2.24 5.61 6.76
CA GLY A 62 2.09 5.15 5.38
C GLY A 62 3.41 4.78 4.68
N ALA A 63 4.54 4.72 5.39
CA ALA A 63 5.81 4.22 4.87
C ALA A 63 5.77 2.69 4.76
N PHE A 64 5.13 2.15 3.71
CA PHE A 64 4.79 0.73 3.63
C PHE A 64 5.07 0.08 2.25
N VAL A 65 5.49 0.86 1.25
CA VAL A 65 5.74 0.39 -0.13
C VAL A 65 6.80 -0.71 -0.19
N ALA A 66 7.84 -0.62 0.65
CA ALA A 66 8.92 -1.61 0.73
C ALA A 66 8.74 -2.63 1.89
N VAL A 67 7.70 -2.46 2.72
CA VAL A 67 7.35 -3.37 3.82
C VAL A 67 6.34 -4.41 3.35
N GLY A 68 5.14 -3.99 2.98
CA GLY A 68 4.01 -4.69 2.38
C GLY A 68 3.97 -6.20 2.56
N ASP A 69 3.87 -6.69 3.82
CA ASP A 69 3.93 -8.11 4.17
C ASP A 69 2.68 -8.61 4.93
N ASP A 70 1.53 -7.95 4.67
CA ASP A 70 0.21 -8.32 5.18
C ASP A 70 -0.87 -8.18 4.08
N ALA A 71 -2.16 -8.40 4.42
CA ALA A 71 -3.24 -8.33 3.44
C ALA A 71 -3.42 -6.92 2.84
N THR A 72 -2.98 -5.86 3.51
CA THR A 72 -3.07 -4.48 3.01
C THR A 72 -2.05 -4.18 1.91
N ALA A 73 -1.05 -5.06 1.71
CA ALA A 73 -0.07 -4.93 0.63
C ALA A 73 -0.73 -4.82 -0.75
N MET A 74 -1.95 -5.39 -0.94
CA MET A 74 -2.67 -5.23 -2.20
C MET A 74 -2.94 -3.76 -2.56
N VAL A 75 -3.02 -2.86 -1.57
CA VAL A 75 -3.21 -1.42 -1.80
C VAL A 75 -1.87 -0.66 -1.79
N TRP A 76 -0.96 -1.00 -0.86
CA TRP A 76 0.31 -0.29 -0.70
C TRP A 76 1.33 -0.63 -1.79
N ASN A 77 1.51 -1.92 -2.06
CA ASN A 77 2.37 -2.43 -3.12
C ASN A 77 1.95 -3.87 -3.45
N PRO A 78 1.24 -4.11 -4.56
CA PRO A 78 0.72 -5.44 -4.88
C PRO A 78 1.82 -6.52 -4.98
N ALA A 79 3.07 -6.15 -5.26
CA ALA A 79 4.20 -7.09 -5.26
C ALA A 79 4.42 -7.76 -3.89
N GLY A 80 4.05 -7.07 -2.81
CA GLY A 80 4.18 -7.58 -1.44
C GLY A 80 3.41 -8.87 -1.19
N LEU A 81 2.32 -9.15 -1.91
CA LEU A 81 1.58 -10.40 -1.77
C LEU A 81 2.43 -11.64 -2.08
N ALA A 82 3.46 -11.50 -2.92
CA ALA A 82 4.37 -12.60 -3.23
C ALA A 82 5.35 -12.94 -2.08
N GLN A 83 5.39 -12.14 -1.00
CA GLN A 83 6.14 -12.44 0.22
C GLN A 83 5.35 -13.34 1.18
N LEU A 84 4.02 -13.34 1.04
CA LEU A 84 3.16 -14.13 1.91
C LEU A 84 3.29 -15.62 1.56
N ASN A 85 3.13 -16.46 2.55
CA ASN A 85 3.19 -17.92 2.41
C ASN A 85 1.95 -18.62 3.01
N ASP A 86 0.95 -17.84 3.38
CA ASP A 86 -0.28 -18.31 4.01
C ASP A 86 -1.52 -17.59 3.44
N THR A 87 -2.70 -17.99 3.94
CA THR A 87 -3.96 -17.31 3.64
C THR A 87 -4.28 -16.34 4.77
N ARG A 88 -4.59 -15.09 4.41
CA ARG A 88 -4.94 -14.03 5.37
C ARG A 88 -6.26 -13.37 5.00
N LEU A 89 -6.98 -12.97 6.03
CA LEU A 89 -8.21 -12.20 5.94
C LEU A 89 -8.04 -10.95 6.78
N GLY A 90 -8.09 -9.78 6.16
CA GLY A 90 -7.90 -8.50 6.84
C GLY A 90 -9.09 -7.57 6.68
N GLY A 91 -9.28 -6.69 7.64
CA GLY A 91 -10.29 -5.63 7.57
C GLY A 91 -9.91 -4.41 8.40
N MET A 92 -10.42 -3.26 7.97
CA MET A 92 -10.24 -1.97 8.62
C MET A 92 -11.55 -1.19 8.62
N SER A 93 -11.75 -0.39 9.66
CA SER A 93 -12.78 0.65 9.66
C SER A 93 -12.29 1.89 10.42
N THR A 94 -12.57 3.07 9.88
CA THR A 94 -12.26 4.35 10.51
C THR A 94 -13.30 5.41 10.16
N ASP A 95 -13.37 6.45 10.98
CA ASP A 95 -14.00 7.74 10.66
C ASP A 95 -12.87 8.74 10.43
N LEU A 96 -12.69 9.13 9.17
CA LEU A 96 -11.63 10.06 8.77
C LEU A 96 -11.86 11.42 9.40
N PHE A 97 -10.85 11.91 10.11
CA PHE A 97 -10.82 13.24 10.75
C PHE A 97 -11.94 13.49 11.78
N GLY A 98 -12.73 12.47 12.16
CA GLY A 98 -13.91 12.64 13.00
C GLY A 98 -15.04 13.42 12.32
N LEU A 99 -15.07 13.46 11.00
CA LEU A 99 -16.03 14.21 10.19
C LEU A 99 -17.22 13.38 9.70
N GLY A 100 -17.35 12.12 10.15
CA GLY A 100 -18.38 11.20 9.69
C GLY A 100 -18.09 10.62 8.29
N ILE A 101 -16.86 10.73 7.81
CA ILE A 101 -16.40 10.10 6.57
C ILE A 101 -15.93 8.68 6.93
N THR A 102 -16.82 7.71 6.79
CA THR A 102 -16.48 6.32 7.07
C THR A 102 -15.60 5.76 5.95
N HIS A 103 -14.43 5.19 6.30
CA HIS A 103 -13.55 4.49 5.38
C HIS A 103 -13.33 3.06 5.86
N GLN A 104 -13.59 2.09 4.99
CA GLN A 104 -13.61 0.67 5.30
C GLN A 104 -12.84 -0.12 4.23
N PHE A 105 -12.19 -1.19 4.69
CA PHE A 105 -11.54 -2.17 3.83
C PHE A 105 -11.81 -3.57 4.34
N VAL A 106 -11.98 -4.52 3.42
CA VAL A 106 -11.96 -5.96 3.68
C VAL A 106 -11.18 -6.62 2.55
N GLY A 107 -10.21 -7.46 2.88
CA GLY A 107 -9.39 -8.17 1.91
C GLY A 107 -9.09 -9.61 2.33
N ALA A 108 -8.99 -10.45 1.32
CA ALA A 108 -8.54 -11.83 1.44
C ALA A 108 -7.36 -12.04 0.51
N VAL A 109 -6.30 -12.63 1.01
CA VAL A 109 -5.10 -12.95 0.23
C VAL A 109 -4.70 -14.40 0.49
N THR A 110 -4.15 -15.07 -0.52
CA THR A 110 -3.65 -16.42 -0.40
C THR A 110 -2.48 -16.64 -1.35
N THR A 111 -1.67 -17.64 -1.08
CA THR A 111 -0.62 -18.08 -1.99
C THR A 111 -1.03 -19.38 -2.66
N PHE A 112 -0.83 -19.46 -3.97
CA PHE A 112 -1.05 -20.64 -4.76
C PHE A 112 0.12 -20.84 -5.72
N ALA A 113 0.83 -21.93 -5.56
CA ALA A 113 2.10 -22.20 -6.24
C ALA A 113 3.10 -21.05 -5.98
N ASN A 114 3.49 -20.31 -7.02
CA ASN A 114 4.43 -19.17 -6.92
C ASN A 114 3.71 -17.80 -6.99
N PHE A 115 2.39 -17.80 -6.84
CA PHE A 115 1.59 -16.59 -6.97
C PHE A 115 0.95 -16.21 -5.64
N GLY A 116 1.03 -14.92 -5.30
CA GLY A 116 0.15 -14.28 -4.34
C GLY A 116 -1.11 -13.80 -5.05
N ILE A 117 -2.28 -14.17 -4.55
CA ILE A 117 -3.59 -13.82 -5.11
C ILE A 117 -4.37 -13.07 -4.04
N GLY A 118 -4.97 -11.94 -4.40
CA GLY A 118 -5.78 -11.12 -3.49
C GLY A 118 -7.11 -10.72 -4.10
N LEU A 119 -8.11 -10.59 -3.23
CA LEU A 119 -9.39 -9.94 -3.52
C LEU A 119 -9.70 -8.97 -2.38
N GLY A 120 -9.93 -7.71 -2.71
CA GLY A 120 -10.22 -6.65 -1.75
C GLY A 120 -11.47 -5.86 -2.13
N TRP A 121 -12.08 -5.27 -1.12
CA TRP A 121 -13.14 -4.29 -1.25
C TRP A 121 -12.83 -3.11 -0.34
N GLU A 122 -12.86 -1.93 -0.90
CA GLU A 122 -12.65 -0.65 -0.22
C GLU A 122 -13.86 0.23 -0.39
N ARG A 123 -14.26 0.95 0.65
CA ARG A 123 -15.43 1.82 0.63
C ARG A 123 -15.19 3.07 1.45
N ALA A 124 -15.51 4.23 0.87
CA ALA A 124 -15.65 5.47 1.60
C ALA A 124 -17.10 5.98 1.48
N SER A 125 -17.64 6.54 2.54
CA SER A 125 -18.98 7.14 2.50
C SER A 125 -19.14 8.27 3.50
N VAL A 126 -19.93 9.27 3.10
CA VAL A 126 -20.27 10.42 3.94
C VAL A 126 -21.76 10.76 3.77
N ALA A 127 -22.42 11.01 4.89
CA ALA A 127 -23.80 11.52 4.87
C ALA A 127 -23.80 13.03 4.66
N GLY A 128 -24.73 13.51 3.86
CA GLY A 128 -24.96 14.91 3.58
C GLY A 128 -26.43 15.27 3.56
N GLN A 129 -26.73 16.54 3.38
CA GLN A 129 -28.08 17.06 3.22
C GLN A 129 -28.07 18.13 2.14
N VAL A 130 -29.04 18.07 1.25
CA VAL A 130 -29.27 19.13 0.27
C VAL A 130 -29.73 20.38 1.02
N VAL A 131 -29.23 21.53 0.63
CA VAL A 131 -29.65 22.83 1.18
C VAL A 131 -30.14 23.69 0.04
N ASP A 132 -31.32 24.28 0.15
CA ASP A 132 -31.86 25.20 -0.85
C ASP A 132 -31.21 26.57 -0.83
N GLU A 133 -31.63 27.48 -1.74
CA GLU A 133 -31.09 28.83 -1.85
C GLU A 133 -31.38 29.68 -0.60
N GLU A 134 -32.44 29.38 0.14
CA GLU A 134 -32.83 30.03 1.39
C GLU A 134 -32.09 29.46 2.61
N GLY A 135 -31.34 28.39 2.45
CA GLY A 135 -30.58 27.72 3.52
C GLY A 135 -31.41 26.71 4.29
N GLU A 136 -32.60 26.33 3.81
CA GLU A 136 -33.43 25.32 4.44
C GLU A 136 -32.93 23.90 4.06
N ALA A 137 -32.98 23.02 5.05
CA ALA A 137 -32.54 21.64 4.88
C ALA A 137 -33.55 20.83 4.07
N GLY A 138 -33.11 20.29 2.93
CA GLY A 138 -33.88 19.42 2.07
C GLY A 138 -33.59 17.93 2.33
N ASP A 139 -33.53 17.12 1.26
CA ASP A 139 -33.35 15.68 1.36
C ASP A 139 -31.96 15.29 1.86
N ALA A 140 -31.91 14.28 2.72
CA ALA A 140 -30.66 13.65 3.14
C ALA A 140 -30.16 12.70 2.05
N PHE A 141 -28.86 12.64 1.84
CA PHE A 141 -28.21 11.72 0.91
C PHE A 141 -26.97 11.08 1.55
N THR A 142 -26.48 10.01 0.94
CA THR A 142 -25.19 9.41 1.31
C THR A 142 -24.35 9.29 0.06
N TRP A 143 -23.27 10.06 -0.02
CA TRP A 143 -22.23 9.85 -1.04
C TRP A 143 -21.45 8.61 -0.72
N THR A 144 -21.25 7.73 -1.68
CA THR A 144 -20.52 6.48 -1.51
C THR A 144 -19.56 6.26 -2.68
N GLU A 145 -18.31 5.98 -2.35
CA GLU A 145 -17.27 5.54 -3.27
C GLU A 145 -16.83 4.13 -2.88
N GLN A 146 -16.65 3.24 -3.85
CA GLN A 146 -16.24 1.86 -3.62
C GLN A 146 -15.24 1.41 -4.68
N ALA A 147 -14.35 0.50 -4.32
CA ALA A 147 -13.49 -0.21 -5.25
C ALA A 147 -13.44 -1.70 -4.92
N ILE A 148 -13.50 -2.54 -5.94
CA ILE A 148 -13.17 -3.96 -5.84
C ILE A 148 -11.81 -4.15 -6.49
N LEU A 149 -10.88 -4.78 -5.76
CA LEU A 149 -9.50 -5.01 -6.19
C LEU A 149 -9.27 -6.50 -6.40
N GLY A 150 -8.75 -6.88 -7.56
CA GLY A 150 -8.18 -8.20 -7.81
C GLY A 150 -6.68 -8.07 -7.97
N THR A 151 -5.90 -8.79 -7.17
CA THR A 151 -4.43 -8.72 -7.13
C THR A 151 -3.80 -10.01 -7.57
N LEU A 152 -2.75 -9.93 -8.38
CA LEU A 152 -1.85 -11.03 -8.70
C LEU A 152 -0.41 -10.58 -8.50
N ALA A 153 0.37 -11.38 -7.75
CA ALA A 153 1.78 -11.14 -7.51
C ALA A 153 2.61 -12.42 -7.71
N THR A 154 3.87 -12.26 -8.06
CA THR A 154 4.78 -13.40 -8.26
C THR A 154 6.23 -13.02 -8.02
N ASN A 155 7.06 -14.02 -7.77
CA ASN A 155 8.51 -13.88 -7.74
C ASN A 155 9.06 -13.86 -9.18
N ILE A 156 9.89 -12.89 -9.50
CA ILE A 156 10.53 -12.74 -10.81
C ILE A 156 11.97 -13.27 -10.72
N MET A 157 12.18 -14.50 -11.13
CA MET A 157 13.52 -15.08 -11.40
C MET A 157 14.57 -14.79 -10.31
N ASP A 158 14.24 -14.92 -9.03
CA ASP A 158 15.13 -14.68 -7.87
C ASP A 158 15.72 -13.24 -7.81
N ILE A 159 15.12 -12.30 -8.53
CA ILE A 159 15.58 -10.91 -8.59
C ILE A 159 14.76 -10.04 -7.67
N GLY A 160 13.46 -10.27 -7.61
CA GLY A 160 12.48 -9.48 -6.88
C GLY A 160 11.06 -9.98 -7.11
N LEU A 161 10.12 -9.24 -6.59
CA LEU A 161 8.69 -9.52 -6.63
C LEU A 161 8.00 -8.50 -7.53
N ALA A 162 7.01 -8.94 -8.30
CA ALA A 162 6.12 -8.07 -9.05
C ALA A 162 4.67 -8.36 -8.72
N GLY A 163 3.85 -7.34 -8.79
CA GLY A 163 2.42 -7.45 -8.59
C GLY A 163 1.64 -6.48 -9.45
N ALA A 164 0.38 -6.82 -9.69
CA ALA A 164 -0.54 -5.97 -10.40
C ALA A 164 -1.94 -6.07 -9.79
N ASN A 165 -2.68 -4.96 -9.83
CA ASN A 165 -4.10 -4.91 -9.51
C ASN A 165 -4.92 -4.59 -10.75
N VAL A 166 -6.13 -5.14 -10.76
CA VAL A 166 -7.26 -4.60 -11.53
C VAL A 166 -8.27 -4.09 -10.50
N LYS A 167 -8.71 -2.84 -10.64
CA LYS A 167 -9.68 -2.20 -9.77
C LYS A 167 -10.95 -1.87 -10.55
N TYR A 168 -12.11 -2.15 -9.96
CA TYR A 168 -13.38 -1.67 -10.46
C TYR A 168 -13.94 -0.66 -9.46
N TYR A 169 -13.99 0.58 -9.90
CA TYR A 169 -14.50 1.71 -9.13
C TYR A 169 -16.00 1.88 -9.36
N MET A 170 -16.70 2.24 -8.30
CA MET A 170 -18.13 2.56 -8.30
C MET A 170 -18.37 3.76 -7.40
N ALA A 171 -19.12 4.75 -7.88
CA ALA A 171 -19.58 5.88 -7.08
C ALA A 171 -21.10 5.99 -7.16
N ASP A 172 -21.72 6.40 -6.05
CA ASP A 172 -23.15 6.71 -5.94
C ASP A 172 -23.28 8.06 -5.22
N SER A 173 -23.89 9.03 -5.88
CA SER A 173 -24.13 10.35 -5.31
C SER A 173 -25.16 10.34 -4.18
N GLY A 174 -25.96 9.28 -4.05
CA GLY A 174 -27.13 9.23 -3.16
C GLY A 174 -28.30 10.10 -3.64
N LEU A 175 -28.17 10.76 -4.79
CA LEU A 175 -29.19 11.63 -5.40
C LEU A 175 -29.68 11.07 -6.75
N GLY A 176 -29.29 9.84 -7.09
CA GLY A 176 -29.72 9.12 -8.28
C GLY A 176 -28.68 9.04 -9.40
N ASP A 177 -27.51 9.69 -9.25
CA ASP A 177 -26.42 9.57 -10.20
C ASP A 177 -25.38 8.54 -9.72
N THR A 178 -24.96 7.68 -10.64
CA THR A 178 -23.92 6.66 -10.41
C THR A 178 -22.81 6.78 -11.41
N ALA A 179 -21.60 6.35 -11.03
CA ALA A 179 -20.46 6.32 -11.93
C ALA A 179 -19.62 5.06 -11.72
N ASP A 180 -18.89 4.66 -12.76
CA ASP A 180 -17.96 3.55 -12.68
C ASP A 180 -16.72 3.74 -13.58
N GLY A 181 -15.70 2.92 -13.31
CA GLY A 181 -14.46 2.92 -14.08
C GLY A 181 -13.54 1.77 -13.70
N PHE A 182 -12.52 1.52 -14.54
CA PHE A 182 -11.51 0.50 -14.29
C PHE A 182 -10.14 1.14 -14.15
N GLY A 183 -9.44 0.80 -13.06
CA GLY A 183 -8.07 1.21 -12.77
C GLY A 183 -7.10 0.03 -12.77
N PHE A 184 -5.82 0.34 -12.91
CA PHE A 184 -4.75 -0.64 -12.91
C PHE A 184 -3.59 -0.13 -12.07
N ASP A 185 -3.03 -1.02 -11.23
CA ASP A 185 -1.84 -0.74 -10.44
C ASP A 185 -0.73 -1.71 -10.81
N LEU A 186 0.50 -1.27 -10.65
CA LEU A 186 1.70 -2.08 -10.77
C LEU A 186 2.60 -1.88 -9.55
N GLY A 187 3.26 -2.95 -9.13
CA GLY A 187 4.21 -2.90 -8.03
C GLY A 187 5.44 -3.75 -8.30
N LEU A 188 6.58 -3.29 -7.79
CA LEU A 188 7.82 -4.04 -7.74
C LEU A 188 8.40 -3.94 -6.33
N LEU A 189 9.02 -5.04 -5.87
CA LEU A 189 9.69 -5.12 -4.58
C LEU A 189 10.95 -5.96 -4.73
N VAL A 190 12.07 -5.46 -4.24
CA VAL A 190 13.36 -6.13 -4.29
C VAL A 190 13.95 -6.21 -2.89
N ASN A 191 14.15 -7.43 -2.39
CA ASN A 191 14.86 -7.69 -1.15
C ASN A 191 16.36 -7.77 -1.42
N LEU A 192 17.15 -6.95 -0.75
CA LEU A 192 18.61 -6.85 -0.84
C LEU A 192 19.23 -7.54 0.39
N GLY A 193 19.23 -8.86 0.37
CA GLY A 193 19.52 -9.68 1.55
C GLY A 193 18.37 -9.61 2.56
N ASP A 194 18.69 -9.87 3.83
CA ASP A 194 17.69 -9.97 4.90
C ASP A 194 17.41 -8.62 5.58
N ILE A 195 18.22 -7.60 5.27
CA ILE A 195 18.20 -6.31 5.97
C ILE A 195 17.46 -5.25 5.17
N PHE A 196 17.71 -5.11 3.87
CA PHE A 196 17.17 -4.02 3.06
C PHE A 196 16.14 -4.49 2.07
N ALA A 197 15.10 -3.68 1.88
CA ALA A 197 14.14 -3.81 0.80
C ALA A 197 13.94 -2.46 0.09
N VAL A 198 13.66 -2.50 -1.20
CA VAL A 198 13.30 -1.33 -2.01
C VAL A 198 12.06 -1.67 -2.82
N GLY A 199 11.08 -0.80 -2.79
CA GLY A 199 9.81 -0.98 -3.50
C GLY A 199 9.47 0.23 -4.36
N VAL A 200 8.73 -0.01 -5.42
CA VAL A 200 8.07 1.04 -6.20
C VAL A 200 6.66 0.59 -6.55
N THR A 201 5.74 1.54 -6.61
CA THR A 201 4.36 1.27 -7.03
C THR A 201 3.85 2.41 -7.89
N ALA A 202 2.98 2.06 -8.82
CA ALA A 202 2.19 2.98 -9.62
C ALA A 202 0.73 2.58 -9.46
N THR A 203 -0.07 3.40 -8.80
CA THR A 203 -1.50 3.19 -8.61
C THR A 203 -2.27 4.05 -9.59
N ASP A 204 -3.39 3.52 -10.10
CA ASP A 204 -4.20 4.17 -11.13
C ASP A 204 -3.34 4.66 -12.32
N LEU A 205 -2.60 3.73 -12.89
CA LEU A 205 -1.59 3.97 -13.93
C LEU A 205 -2.16 4.83 -15.05
N ALA A 206 -1.51 5.97 -15.33
CA ALA A 206 -1.94 6.99 -16.30
C ALA A 206 -3.29 7.67 -15.99
N GLY A 207 -3.81 7.53 -14.79
CA GLY A 207 -5.13 8.02 -14.37
C GLY A 207 -6.28 7.11 -14.79
N THR A 208 -7.26 6.95 -13.91
CA THR A 208 -8.46 6.14 -14.15
C THR A 208 -9.64 7.05 -14.44
N THR A 209 -10.25 6.90 -15.61
CA THR A 209 -11.46 7.64 -15.95
C THR A 209 -12.68 7.00 -15.29
N ILE A 210 -13.46 7.79 -14.58
CA ILE A 210 -14.73 7.45 -13.97
C ILE A 210 -15.84 8.10 -14.79
N SER A 211 -16.78 7.32 -15.29
CA SER A 211 -17.86 7.78 -16.19
C SER A 211 -19.19 7.80 -15.44
N TRP A 212 -19.80 8.96 -15.33
CA TRP A 212 -21.11 9.16 -14.73
C TRP A 212 -22.23 8.81 -15.72
N ALA A 213 -23.33 8.27 -15.23
CA ALA A 213 -24.52 7.94 -16.04
C ALA A 213 -25.07 9.16 -16.80
N GLY A 214 -24.90 10.37 -16.25
CA GLY A 214 -25.26 11.64 -16.90
C GLY A 214 -24.30 12.11 -18.00
N GLY A 215 -23.22 11.36 -18.29
CA GLY A 215 -22.25 11.65 -19.35
C GLY A 215 -21.06 12.52 -18.90
N ALA A 216 -21.01 12.97 -17.64
CA ALA A 216 -19.82 13.61 -17.07
C ALA A 216 -18.72 12.56 -16.82
N THR A 217 -17.47 13.03 -16.71
CA THR A 217 -16.33 12.17 -16.37
C THR A 217 -15.48 12.83 -15.30
N ASP A 218 -14.99 12.00 -14.37
CA ASP A 218 -13.99 12.35 -13.40
C ASP A 218 -12.72 11.50 -13.61
N VAL A 219 -11.63 11.87 -12.97
CA VAL A 219 -10.37 11.13 -13.04
C VAL A 219 -9.89 10.80 -11.64
N VAL A 220 -9.58 9.53 -11.39
CA VAL A 220 -8.74 9.14 -10.26
C VAL A 220 -7.30 9.35 -10.68
N SER A 221 -6.63 10.33 -10.08
CA SER A 221 -5.25 10.66 -10.45
C SER A 221 -4.29 9.54 -10.10
N GLY A 222 -3.40 9.19 -11.03
CA GLY A 222 -2.33 8.24 -10.77
C GLY A 222 -1.40 8.73 -9.66
N LEU A 223 -0.99 7.81 -8.78
CA LEU A 223 -0.03 8.08 -7.71
C LEU A 223 1.13 7.09 -7.83
N TYR A 224 2.33 7.62 -7.77
CA TYR A 224 3.56 6.85 -7.87
C TYR A 224 4.33 6.97 -6.57
N LYS A 225 4.81 5.85 -6.04
CA LYS A 225 5.56 5.83 -4.79
C LYS A 225 6.86 5.04 -4.97
N ALA A 226 7.91 5.52 -4.32
CA ALA A 226 9.17 4.80 -4.15
C ALA A 226 9.49 4.71 -2.67
N GLY A 227 9.85 3.53 -2.21
CA GLY A 227 10.09 3.27 -0.80
C GLY A 227 11.30 2.39 -0.55
N MET A 228 11.83 2.52 0.66
CA MET A 228 12.86 1.64 1.21
C MET A 228 12.48 1.20 2.62
N ALA A 229 12.91 0.00 2.97
CA ALA A 229 12.77 -0.52 4.33
C ALA A 229 14.06 -1.18 4.80
N MET A 230 14.27 -1.15 6.11
CA MET A 230 15.41 -1.77 6.78
C MET A 230 14.90 -2.58 7.96
N LYS A 231 15.22 -3.88 7.99
CA LYS A 231 14.93 -4.79 9.11
C LYS A 231 16.21 -4.96 9.94
N LEU A 232 16.17 -4.55 11.20
CA LEU A 232 17.29 -4.55 12.11
C LEU A 232 17.00 -5.46 13.32
N VAL A 233 18.06 -5.93 13.97
CA VAL A 233 17.94 -6.75 15.19
C VAL A 233 17.02 -7.96 14.96
N ASP A 234 17.31 -8.74 13.91
CA ASP A 234 16.54 -9.91 13.52
C ASP A 234 15.03 -9.65 13.34
N GLY A 235 14.70 -8.47 12.78
CA GLY A 235 13.33 -8.05 12.52
C GLY A 235 12.59 -7.42 13.70
N MET A 236 13.25 -7.25 14.86
CA MET A 236 12.66 -6.51 15.99
C MET A 236 12.38 -5.04 15.66
N LEU A 237 13.24 -4.41 14.84
CA LEU A 237 13.08 -3.03 14.44
C LEU A 237 13.00 -2.94 12.91
N ILE A 238 11.90 -2.38 12.42
CA ILE A 238 11.72 -2.03 11.02
C ILE A 238 11.72 -0.51 10.91
N LEU A 239 12.56 0.03 10.03
CA LEU A 239 12.55 1.43 9.62
C LEU A 239 12.15 1.48 8.15
N ALA A 240 11.25 2.39 7.80
CA ALA A 240 10.79 2.57 6.43
C ALA A 240 10.71 4.05 6.06
N ALA A 241 10.93 4.34 4.78
CA ALA A 241 10.74 5.67 4.22
C ALA A 241 10.23 5.55 2.78
N ASP A 242 9.16 6.30 2.48
CA ASP A 242 8.55 6.36 1.16
C ASP A 242 8.47 7.81 0.68
N MET A 243 8.45 7.98 -0.62
CA MET A 243 8.25 9.25 -1.30
C MET A 243 7.17 9.09 -2.36
N ASP A 244 6.20 9.99 -2.34
CA ASP A 244 5.14 10.09 -3.31
C ASP A 244 5.51 11.03 -4.47
N PHE A 245 4.97 10.71 -5.65
CA PHE A 245 5.11 11.54 -6.84
C PHE A 245 3.74 11.66 -7.50
N ASP A 246 3.26 12.88 -7.65
CA ASP A 246 2.03 13.21 -8.37
C ASP A 246 2.40 13.97 -9.65
N GLY A 247 2.42 13.26 -10.76
CA GLY A 247 2.91 13.80 -12.03
C GLY A 247 4.37 14.24 -11.95
N THR A 248 4.64 15.52 -12.17
CA THR A 248 5.98 16.10 -12.13
C THR A 248 6.39 16.62 -10.76
N ASN A 249 5.48 16.57 -9.77
CA ASN A 249 5.73 17.15 -8.46
C ASN A 249 6.14 16.08 -7.45
N LEU A 250 6.99 16.47 -6.51
CA LEU A 250 7.18 15.72 -5.27
C LEU A 250 5.91 15.88 -4.44
N GLY A 251 5.33 14.73 -4.08
CA GLY A 251 4.21 14.64 -3.17
C GLY A 251 4.67 14.58 -1.72
N ASP A 252 4.01 13.71 -0.97
CA ASP A 252 4.29 13.52 0.44
C ASP A 252 5.52 12.63 0.67
N ALA A 253 6.22 12.85 1.77
CA ALA A 253 7.27 11.96 2.25
C ALA A 253 6.85 11.32 3.56
N HIS A 254 7.05 10.03 3.67
CA HIS A 254 6.62 9.19 4.77
C HIS A 254 7.84 8.58 5.44
N VAL A 255 7.91 8.62 6.77
CA VAL A 255 8.94 7.94 7.54
C VAL A 255 8.26 7.18 8.66
N GLY A 256 8.58 5.91 8.79
CA GLY A 256 7.94 5.01 9.74
C GLY A 256 8.91 4.11 10.49
N MET A 257 8.47 3.70 11.66
CA MET A 257 9.17 2.76 12.52
C MET A 257 8.17 1.77 13.12
N GLU A 258 8.54 0.48 13.10
CA GLU A 258 7.86 -0.58 13.85
C GLU A 258 8.86 -1.23 14.79
N PHE A 259 8.51 -1.33 16.06
CA PHE A 259 9.31 -1.98 17.08
C PHE A 259 8.53 -3.14 17.70
N ASN A 260 8.93 -4.36 17.36
CA ASN A 260 8.39 -5.60 17.90
C ASN A 260 9.04 -5.87 19.26
N ILE A 261 8.40 -5.46 20.35
CA ILE A 261 8.90 -5.65 21.72
C ILE A 261 9.02 -7.14 22.03
N ILE A 262 8.02 -7.89 21.66
CA ILE A 262 7.94 -9.35 21.66
C ILE A 262 7.17 -9.77 20.41
N LYS A 263 7.10 -11.07 20.11
CA LYS A 263 6.36 -11.58 18.94
C LYS A 263 4.88 -11.21 18.94
N GLU A 264 4.31 -11.00 20.13
CA GLU A 264 2.90 -10.70 20.33
C GLU A 264 2.57 -9.20 20.44
N LEU A 265 3.58 -8.30 20.54
CA LEU A 265 3.35 -6.88 20.78
C LEU A 265 4.30 -6.01 19.97
N ALA A 266 3.73 -5.14 19.14
CA ALA A 266 4.44 -4.13 18.36
C ALA A 266 4.02 -2.71 18.76
N LEU A 267 4.97 -1.77 18.76
CA LEU A 267 4.73 -0.33 18.81
C LEU A 267 5.18 0.30 17.51
N ARG A 268 4.44 1.32 17.08
CA ARG A 268 4.71 1.99 15.80
C ARG A 268 4.65 3.49 15.94
N GLY A 269 5.44 4.16 15.12
CA GLY A 269 5.40 5.61 14.99
C GLY A 269 5.76 6.02 13.57
N GLY A 270 5.16 7.11 13.12
CA GLY A 270 5.40 7.65 11.80
C GLY A 270 5.26 9.15 11.75
N VAL A 271 5.86 9.73 10.75
CA VAL A 271 5.70 11.14 10.37
C VAL A 271 5.48 11.24 8.88
N VAL A 272 4.56 12.10 8.49
CA VAL A 272 4.28 12.44 7.09
C VAL A 272 4.58 13.91 6.90
N LEU A 273 5.39 14.21 5.89
CA LEU A 273 5.71 15.55 5.45
C LEU A 273 4.89 15.85 4.20
N THR A 274 4.03 16.83 4.25
CA THR A 274 3.10 17.20 3.18
C THR A 274 3.41 18.59 2.64
N ASN A 275 2.68 19.03 1.61
CA ASN A 275 2.79 20.35 1.03
C ASN A 275 4.25 20.74 0.72
N SER A 276 4.97 19.90 -0.02
CA SER A 276 6.39 20.10 -0.31
C SER A 276 7.25 20.27 0.96
N PHE A 277 6.95 19.50 2.00
CA PHE A 277 7.62 19.44 3.30
C PHE A 277 7.44 20.70 4.18
N GLN A 278 6.42 21.51 3.90
CA GLN A 278 6.09 22.69 4.72
C GLN A 278 5.19 22.34 5.90
N ASP A 279 4.38 21.31 5.74
CA ASP A 279 3.46 20.81 6.76
C ASP A 279 3.83 19.37 7.14
N TYR A 280 3.39 18.94 8.31
CA TYR A 280 3.61 17.58 8.77
C TYR A 280 2.52 17.14 9.76
N TYR A 281 2.34 15.83 9.83
CA TYR A 281 1.57 15.20 10.89
C TYR A 281 2.23 13.93 11.39
N PHE A 282 1.82 13.49 12.58
CA PHE A 282 2.36 12.31 13.23
C PHE A 282 1.33 11.19 13.27
N ALA A 283 1.81 9.97 13.26
CA ALA A 283 1.03 8.78 13.53
C ALA A 283 1.70 7.94 14.62
N VAL A 284 0.90 7.36 15.49
CA VAL A 284 1.35 6.40 16.49
C VAL A 284 0.42 5.21 16.50
N GLY A 285 0.92 4.05 16.93
CA GLY A 285 0.06 2.87 16.98
C GLY A 285 0.67 1.73 17.77
N ALA A 286 -0.17 0.74 18.00
CA ALA A 286 0.21 -0.51 18.62
C ALA A 286 -0.52 -1.68 17.96
N GLY A 287 0.10 -2.84 17.99
CA GLY A 287 -0.48 -4.07 17.47
C GLY A 287 -0.23 -5.24 18.42
N ILE A 288 -1.21 -6.11 18.47
CA ILE A 288 -1.09 -7.39 19.18
C ILE A 288 -1.32 -8.54 18.21
N ASN A 289 -0.56 -9.62 18.39
CA ASN A 289 -0.75 -10.88 17.69
C ASN A 289 -1.02 -11.98 18.71
N VAL A 290 -2.16 -12.62 18.60
CA VAL A 290 -2.51 -13.76 19.46
C VAL A 290 -2.97 -14.90 18.57
N ALA A 291 -2.11 -15.94 18.46
CA ALA A 291 -2.40 -17.16 17.72
C ALA A 291 -2.92 -16.90 16.28
N GLY A 292 -2.26 -16.00 15.53
CA GLY A 292 -2.62 -15.67 14.14
C GLY A 292 -3.75 -14.65 13.99
N LEU A 293 -4.29 -14.11 15.09
CA LEU A 293 -5.12 -12.93 15.07
C LEU A 293 -4.26 -11.70 15.38
N TYR A 294 -4.10 -10.83 14.39
CA TYR A 294 -3.46 -9.52 14.51
C TYR A 294 -4.54 -8.47 14.70
N VAL A 295 -4.41 -7.65 15.74
CA VAL A 295 -5.29 -6.49 15.97
C VAL A 295 -4.42 -5.27 16.16
N ASP A 296 -4.65 -4.28 15.33
CA ASP A 296 -3.87 -3.05 15.28
C ASP A 296 -4.75 -1.82 15.51
N ALA A 297 -4.19 -0.86 16.22
CA ALA A 297 -4.77 0.46 16.37
C ALA A 297 -3.74 1.53 15.98
N ALA A 298 -4.19 2.54 15.24
CA ALA A 298 -3.40 3.72 14.91
C ALA A 298 -4.16 5.00 15.26
N TYR A 299 -3.43 6.02 15.65
CA TYR A 299 -3.96 7.35 15.89
C TYR A 299 -3.12 8.36 15.11
N ILE A 300 -3.75 9.02 14.15
CA ILE A 300 -3.15 10.09 13.36
C ILE A 300 -3.44 11.41 14.07
N LEU A 301 -2.39 12.18 14.32
CA LEU A 301 -2.39 13.49 14.96
C LEU A 301 -2.26 14.55 13.87
N GLU A 302 -3.39 15.08 13.40
CA GLU A 302 -3.45 16.04 12.32
C GLU A 302 -4.23 17.29 12.80
N GLU A 303 -3.54 18.44 12.82
CA GLU A 303 -4.09 19.65 13.43
C GLU A 303 -5.11 20.38 12.56
N THR A 304 -5.03 20.21 11.24
CA THR A 304 -5.83 20.99 10.29
C THR A 304 -7.21 20.37 10.06
N LEU A 305 -7.26 19.05 9.79
CA LEU A 305 -8.50 18.34 9.47
C LEU A 305 -9.11 17.62 10.67
N GLY A 306 -8.29 17.33 11.68
CA GLY A 306 -8.70 16.59 12.87
C GLY A 306 -8.03 15.21 12.98
N ASN A 307 -8.04 14.67 14.18
CA ASN A 307 -7.41 13.39 14.47
C ASN A 307 -8.24 12.23 13.97
N THR A 308 -7.57 11.15 13.57
CA THR A 308 -8.21 9.92 13.06
C THR A 308 -7.79 8.72 13.90
N LEU A 309 -8.77 7.95 14.41
CA LEU A 309 -8.55 6.64 15.02
C LEU A 309 -8.84 5.54 14.00
N ILE A 310 -7.87 4.69 13.75
CA ILE A 310 -7.98 3.56 12.82
C ILE A 310 -7.88 2.26 13.61
N LEU A 311 -8.79 1.32 13.34
CA LEU A 311 -8.76 -0.03 13.85
C LEU A 311 -8.71 -1.01 12.70
N SER A 312 -7.83 -2.00 12.78
CA SER A 312 -7.76 -3.11 11.83
C SER A 312 -7.56 -4.44 12.54
N ALA A 313 -8.00 -5.49 11.87
CA ALA A 313 -7.75 -6.85 12.28
C ALA A 313 -7.39 -7.70 11.06
N GLU A 314 -6.47 -8.65 11.25
CA GLU A 314 -6.08 -9.63 10.25
C GLU A 314 -5.98 -11.01 10.87
N PHE A 315 -6.46 -12.03 10.16
CA PHE A 315 -6.28 -13.43 10.49
C PHE A 315 -5.27 -14.06 9.55
N SER A 316 -4.22 -14.66 10.09
CA SER A 316 -3.31 -15.57 9.41
C SER A 316 -3.74 -17.01 9.67
N LEU A 317 -4.17 -17.71 8.63
CA LEU A 317 -4.55 -19.12 8.75
C LEU A 317 -3.33 -20.01 8.98
N GLY A 318 -2.15 -19.64 8.47
CA GLY A 318 -0.90 -20.32 8.72
C GLY A 318 -0.54 -20.36 10.20
N ASP A 319 -0.53 -19.19 10.83
CA ASP A 319 -0.22 -19.05 12.27
C ASP A 319 -1.29 -19.72 13.14
N LEU A 320 -2.57 -19.60 12.79
CA LEU A 320 -3.69 -20.19 13.54
C LEU A 320 -3.65 -21.72 13.52
N LEU A 321 -3.20 -22.33 12.41
CA LEU A 321 -3.13 -23.78 12.25
C LEU A 321 -1.79 -24.38 12.73
N GLY A 322 -0.92 -23.55 13.32
CA GLY A 322 0.39 -23.98 13.83
C GLY A 322 1.44 -24.23 12.72
N GLY A 323 1.21 -23.67 11.52
CA GLY A 323 2.11 -23.76 10.38
C GLY A 323 3.37 -22.88 10.44
N GLY A 324 3.60 -22.17 11.55
CA GLY A 324 4.75 -21.29 11.78
C GLY A 324 6.01 -22.01 12.30
N GLU A 325 6.19 -23.33 12.08
CA GLU A 325 7.49 -23.96 12.35
C GLU A 325 8.47 -23.54 11.26
N GLU A 326 9.50 -22.84 11.67
CA GLU A 326 10.69 -22.53 10.88
C GLU A 326 11.14 -23.82 10.16
N VAL A 327 11.14 -23.80 8.83
CA VAL A 327 11.90 -24.79 8.06
C VAL A 327 13.36 -24.51 8.36
N GLY A 328 13.88 -25.18 9.38
CA GLY A 328 15.29 -25.18 9.71
C GLY A 328 16.08 -25.60 8.49
N THR A 329 16.88 -24.70 7.98
CA THR A 329 17.94 -25.03 7.01
C THR A 329 18.99 -25.87 7.74
N GLU A 330 18.98 -27.19 7.49
CA GLU A 330 20.17 -28.03 7.65
C GLU A 330 21.16 -27.80 6.51
#